data_af004ec41724da61da3445102f4e6bb9
#
_entry.id   af004ec41724da61da3445102f4e6bb9
#
_cell.length_a   1.000
_cell.length_b   1.000
_cell.length_c   1.000
_cell.angle_alpha   90.00
_cell.angle_beta   90.00
_cell.angle_gamma   90.00
#
_symmetry.space_group_name_H-M   'P 1'
#
loop_
_entity.id
_entity.type
_entity.pdbx_description
1 polymer ?
#
loop_
_entity_poly.entity_id
_entity_poly.type
_entity_poly.pdbx_seq_one_letter_code
_entity_poly.pdbx_strand_id
1 'polypeptide(L)'
;LDITSVNTLPDSSNLVPYADIASAYAGAKDYARDKSSYYQLLTGEGQDWDLTVFDNPAKAEVVGAFQNTNYKMDAKDGWKKVTLPASWTSYGFDHSIYTNSAMPFEESTEFPLAPTKKNPVGLYRKTFTVKDSMLQKNGKVYITLGGVESAYYLYINGKEIGYSEDSYDPHTFDITDALNDPGKENVLAVKVYKLSLIHISEPTRLRRI
;
A
#
# COMPACT_ATOMS: atom_id res chain seq x y z
N LEU A 1 16.17 5.78 16.80
CA LEU A 1 16.41 5.07 15.56
C LEU A 1 15.13 5.14 14.75
N ASP A 2 15.13 5.99 13.73
CA ASP A 2 13.98 6.16 12.84
C ASP A 2 13.98 4.98 11.87
N ILE A 3 13.13 3.98 12.12
CA ILE A 3 12.90 2.89 11.19
C ILE A 3 11.88 3.38 10.17
N THR A 4 12.37 3.81 9.01
CA THR A 4 11.52 4.31 7.92
C THR A 4 10.97 3.21 7.03
N SER A 5 11.61 2.03 7.05
CA SER A 5 11.14 0.87 6.28
C SER A 5 11.64 -0.45 6.85
N VAL A 6 10.87 -1.52 6.61
CA VAL A 6 11.22 -2.90 6.97
C VAL A 6 10.95 -3.80 5.77
N ASN A 7 11.94 -4.60 5.38
CA ASN A 7 11.88 -5.56 4.27
C ASN A 7 11.63 -4.94 2.87
N THR A 8 11.81 -3.64 2.72
CA THR A 8 11.82 -3.03 1.39
C THR A 8 13.11 -3.44 0.64
N LEU A 9 12.97 -3.68 -0.66
CA LEU A 9 14.14 -3.85 -1.52
C LEU A 9 14.79 -2.49 -1.79
N PRO A 10 16.10 -2.47 -2.15
CA PRO A 10 16.75 -1.25 -2.59
C PRO A 10 16.01 -0.60 -3.75
N ASP A 11 16.03 0.72 -3.79
CA ASP A 11 15.43 1.50 -4.87
C ASP A 11 16.00 1.07 -6.22
N SER A 12 15.12 0.91 -7.18
CA SER A 12 15.48 0.51 -8.54
C SER A 12 14.66 1.25 -9.57
N SER A 13 15.18 1.34 -10.78
CA SER A 13 14.41 1.84 -11.91
C SER A 13 13.18 0.97 -12.14
N ASN A 14 12.07 1.60 -12.50
CA ASN A 14 10.81 0.92 -12.77
C ASN A 14 10.89 0.17 -14.10
N LEU A 15 11.38 -1.06 -14.06
CA LEU A 15 11.57 -1.93 -15.20
C LEU A 15 10.40 -2.90 -15.32
N VAL A 16 9.93 -3.12 -16.54
CA VAL A 16 8.93 -4.14 -16.87
C VAL A 16 9.65 -5.28 -17.60
N PRO A 17 9.71 -6.49 -17.04
CA PRO A 17 10.34 -7.62 -17.70
C PRO A 17 9.46 -8.16 -18.85
N TYR A 18 10.09 -8.65 -19.91
CA TYR A 18 9.45 -9.31 -21.06
C TYR A 18 10.17 -10.61 -21.39
N ALA A 19 9.46 -11.54 -22.05
CA ALA A 19 10.03 -12.83 -22.42
C ALA A 19 11.14 -12.74 -23.48
N ASP A 20 11.03 -11.77 -24.39
CA ASP A 20 11.96 -11.56 -25.49
C ASP A 20 11.95 -10.09 -25.97
N ILE A 21 12.89 -9.78 -26.84
CA ILE A 21 13.07 -8.43 -27.39
C ILE A 21 11.86 -7.99 -28.22
N ALA A 22 11.22 -8.88 -28.98
CA ALA A 22 10.07 -8.52 -29.80
C ALA A 22 8.87 -8.10 -28.96
N SER A 23 8.55 -8.85 -27.91
CA SER A 23 7.50 -8.50 -26.95
C SER A 23 7.81 -7.22 -26.17
N ALA A 24 9.09 -6.98 -25.84
CA ALA A 24 9.52 -5.74 -25.21
C ALA A 24 9.28 -4.51 -26.10
N TYR A 25 9.65 -4.59 -27.38
CA TYR A 25 9.39 -3.52 -28.34
C TYR A 25 7.89 -3.27 -28.54
N ALA A 26 7.08 -4.33 -28.64
CA ALA A 26 5.64 -4.21 -28.76
C ALA A 26 5.01 -3.53 -27.53
N GLY A 27 5.43 -3.89 -26.32
CA GLY A 27 4.96 -3.29 -25.09
C GLY A 27 5.42 -1.84 -24.91
N ALA A 28 6.68 -1.54 -25.25
CA ALA A 28 7.25 -0.19 -25.13
C ALA A 28 6.56 0.82 -26.06
N LYS A 29 6.16 0.39 -27.26
CA LYS A 29 5.50 1.25 -28.25
C LYS A 29 4.19 1.88 -27.75
N ASP A 30 3.46 1.14 -26.91
CA ASP A 30 2.15 1.57 -26.40
C ASP A 30 2.22 2.03 -24.92
N TYR A 31 3.39 2.02 -24.30
CA TYR A 31 3.59 2.21 -22.86
C TYR A 31 2.73 1.27 -21.98
N ALA A 32 2.30 0.15 -22.53
CA ALA A 32 1.34 -0.76 -21.91
C ALA A 32 2.07 -1.84 -21.11
N ARG A 33 2.29 -1.57 -19.83
CA ARG A 33 2.91 -2.51 -18.87
C ARG A 33 2.13 -3.81 -18.71
N ASP A 34 0.82 -3.75 -18.82
CA ASP A 34 -0.12 -4.88 -18.70
C ASP A 34 0.04 -5.90 -19.83
N LYS A 35 0.67 -5.55 -20.95
CA LYS A 35 1.00 -6.47 -22.06
C LYS A 35 2.13 -7.44 -21.71
N SER A 36 2.91 -7.17 -20.67
CA SER A 36 3.90 -8.14 -20.22
C SER A 36 3.24 -9.32 -19.53
N SER A 37 3.69 -10.54 -19.85
CA SER A 37 3.29 -11.75 -19.13
C SER A 37 3.89 -11.83 -17.72
N TYR A 38 4.89 -11.01 -17.41
CA TYR A 38 5.59 -10.94 -16.12
C TYR A 38 5.23 -9.70 -15.32
N TYR A 39 4.17 -8.99 -15.70
CA TYR A 39 3.67 -7.83 -15.00
C TYR A 39 2.16 -7.92 -14.81
N GLN A 40 1.67 -7.50 -13.66
CA GLN A 40 0.24 -7.50 -13.34
C GLN A 40 -0.10 -6.25 -12.54
N LEU A 41 -1.05 -5.46 -13.04
CA LEU A 41 -1.63 -4.36 -12.28
C LEU A 41 -2.72 -4.88 -11.35
N LEU A 42 -2.70 -4.42 -10.10
CA LEU A 42 -3.73 -4.68 -9.10
C LEU A 42 -4.60 -3.44 -8.81
N THR A 43 -4.39 -2.37 -9.57
CA THR A 43 -5.11 -1.10 -9.48
C THR A 43 -5.64 -0.67 -10.84
N GLY A 44 -6.55 0.31 -10.88
CA GLY A 44 -7.16 0.80 -12.12
C GLY A 44 -8.57 0.28 -12.34
N GLU A 45 -9.13 0.57 -13.49
CA GLU A 45 -10.48 0.16 -13.87
C GLU A 45 -10.66 -1.38 -13.80
N GLY A 46 -11.75 -1.83 -13.19
CA GLY A 46 -12.02 -3.25 -12.99
C GLY A 46 -11.18 -3.93 -11.89
N GLN A 47 -10.36 -3.15 -11.17
CA GLN A 47 -9.52 -3.65 -10.08
C GLN A 47 -10.01 -3.14 -8.73
N ASP A 48 -11.21 -3.55 -8.32
CA ASP A 48 -11.80 -3.10 -7.06
C ASP A 48 -11.03 -3.61 -5.84
N TRP A 49 -10.99 -2.75 -4.84
CA TRP A 49 -10.49 -3.02 -3.50
C TRP A 49 -11.60 -2.84 -2.47
N ASP A 50 -11.49 -3.52 -1.36
CA ASP A 50 -12.31 -3.24 -0.19
C ASP A 50 -11.55 -2.29 0.74
N LEU A 51 -12.22 -1.23 1.18
CA LEU A 51 -11.66 -0.20 2.07
C LEU A 51 -12.64 0.10 3.20
N THR A 52 -12.10 0.19 4.41
CA THR A 52 -12.73 0.89 5.54
C THR A 52 -11.71 1.80 6.22
N VAL A 53 -12.21 2.87 6.86
CA VAL A 53 -11.34 3.85 7.55
C VAL A 53 -11.89 4.11 8.94
N PHE A 54 -11.00 4.11 9.91
CA PHE A 54 -11.27 4.38 11.32
C PHE A 54 -10.57 5.67 11.75
N ASP A 55 -11.16 6.41 12.69
CA ASP A 55 -10.64 7.73 13.10
C ASP A 55 -9.28 7.67 13.80
N ASN A 56 -8.89 6.50 14.32
CA ASN A 56 -7.63 6.32 15.00
C ASN A 56 -7.19 4.84 15.05
N PRO A 57 -5.91 4.58 15.38
CA PRO A 57 -5.36 3.22 15.46
C PRO A 57 -6.13 2.29 16.39
N ALA A 58 -6.54 2.75 17.60
CA ALA A 58 -7.22 1.91 18.57
C ALA A 58 -8.58 1.40 18.06
N LYS A 59 -9.31 2.22 17.31
CA LYS A 59 -10.56 1.79 16.66
C LYS A 59 -10.30 0.77 15.55
N ALA A 60 -9.23 0.92 14.78
CA ALA A 60 -8.87 -0.02 13.74
C ALA A 60 -8.43 -1.39 14.30
N GLU A 61 -7.80 -1.43 15.47
CA GLU A 61 -7.41 -2.68 16.12
C GLU A 61 -8.63 -3.56 16.51
N VAL A 62 -9.79 -2.96 16.77
CA VAL A 62 -11.00 -3.68 17.13
C VAL A 62 -11.49 -4.60 16.00
N VAL A 63 -11.17 -4.28 14.74
CA VAL A 63 -11.49 -5.12 13.58
C VAL A 63 -10.76 -6.46 13.63
N GLY A 64 -9.65 -6.54 14.37
CA GLY A 64 -8.86 -7.75 14.53
C GLY A 64 -8.05 -8.09 13.26
N ALA A 65 -7.96 -9.37 12.99
CA ALA A 65 -7.07 -9.90 11.95
C ALA A 65 -7.62 -9.71 10.52
N PHE A 66 -7.91 -8.47 10.11
CA PHE A 66 -8.45 -8.12 8.80
C PHE A 66 -7.57 -8.62 7.63
N GLN A 67 -6.29 -8.85 7.87
CA GLN A 67 -5.31 -9.35 6.89
C GLN A 67 -5.45 -10.87 6.61
N ASN A 68 -6.15 -11.61 7.45
CA ASN A 68 -6.28 -13.06 7.31
C ASN A 68 -7.17 -13.45 6.12
N THR A 69 -6.86 -14.58 5.50
CA THR A 69 -7.60 -15.11 4.34
C THR A 69 -9.06 -15.45 4.67
N ASN A 70 -9.33 -15.90 5.88
CA ASN A 70 -10.66 -16.28 6.36
C ASN A 70 -11.44 -15.13 7.02
N TYR A 71 -10.89 -13.89 7.04
CA TYR A 71 -11.57 -12.75 7.60
C TYR A 71 -12.86 -12.44 6.82
N LYS A 72 -13.94 -12.22 7.54
CA LYS A 72 -15.23 -11.82 6.98
C LYS A 72 -15.48 -10.35 7.30
N MET A 73 -15.62 -9.55 6.28
CA MET A 73 -15.97 -8.14 6.41
C MET A 73 -17.36 -7.99 7.00
N ASP A 74 -17.47 -7.27 8.12
CA ASP A 74 -18.76 -6.94 8.73
C ASP A 74 -19.27 -5.61 8.16
N ALA A 75 -20.53 -5.58 7.76
CA ALA A 75 -21.14 -4.36 7.21
C ALA A 75 -21.11 -3.17 8.18
N LYS A 76 -21.15 -3.43 9.50
CA LYS A 76 -21.04 -2.39 10.53
C LYS A 76 -19.70 -1.66 10.54
N ASP A 77 -18.64 -2.27 10.01
CA ASP A 77 -17.30 -1.68 9.93
C ASP A 77 -17.16 -0.72 8.74
N GLY A 78 -18.22 -0.53 7.96
CA GLY A 78 -18.30 0.49 6.91
C GLY A 78 -17.46 0.20 5.66
N TRP A 79 -17.18 -1.08 5.36
CA TRP A 79 -16.45 -1.47 4.15
C TRP A 79 -17.13 -0.99 2.87
N LYS A 80 -16.36 -0.41 1.96
CA LYS A 80 -16.78 0.06 0.64
C LYS A 80 -15.87 -0.48 -0.45
N LYS A 81 -16.42 -0.70 -1.64
CA LYS A 81 -15.61 -0.93 -2.85
C LYS A 81 -15.03 0.38 -3.33
N VAL A 82 -13.75 0.36 -3.65
CA VAL A 82 -12.99 1.51 -4.15
C VAL A 82 -12.08 1.09 -5.29
N THR A 83 -11.88 2.00 -6.23
CA THR A 83 -10.91 1.82 -7.32
C THR A 83 -9.67 2.68 -7.02
N LEU A 84 -8.50 2.07 -7.01
CA LEU A 84 -7.23 2.75 -6.77
C LEU A 84 -6.49 3.03 -8.10
N PRO A 85 -5.64 4.07 -8.18
CA PRO A 85 -5.26 4.99 -7.10
C PRO A 85 -6.35 6.03 -6.81
N ALA A 86 -6.58 6.32 -5.55
CA ALA A 86 -7.50 7.36 -5.11
C ALA A 86 -7.27 7.73 -3.64
N SER A 87 -7.65 8.94 -3.25
CA SER A 87 -7.75 9.32 -1.85
C SER A 87 -9.03 8.73 -1.24
N TRP A 88 -8.97 8.24 -0.03
CA TRP A 88 -10.15 7.74 0.68
C TRP A 88 -11.22 8.81 0.94
N THR A 89 -10.83 10.10 0.96
CA THR A 89 -11.76 11.22 1.09
C THR A 89 -12.73 11.31 -0.09
N SER A 90 -12.33 10.90 -1.30
CA SER A 90 -13.21 10.85 -2.48
C SER A 90 -14.30 9.79 -2.36
N TYR A 91 -14.15 8.83 -1.44
CA TYR A 91 -15.17 7.82 -1.11
C TYR A 91 -15.98 8.17 0.14
N GLY A 92 -15.82 9.39 0.67
CA GLY A 92 -16.57 9.89 1.83
C GLY A 92 -16.05 9.36 3.16
N PHE A 93 -14.79 8.94 3.21
CA PHE A 93 -14.10 8.67 4.47
C PHE A 93 -13.27 9.88 4.88
N ASP A 94 -13.27 10.19 6.21
CA ASP A 94 -12.47 11.27 6.75
C ASP A 94 -12.71 12.62 6.04
N HIS A 95 -11.79 13.57 6.16
CA HIS A 95 -11.84 14.86 5.48
C HIS A 95 -10.44 15.24 4.98
N SER A 96 -10.40 16.05 3.92
CA SER A 96 -9.15 16.59 3.41
C SER A 96 -8.55 17.56 4.41
N ILE A 97 -7.24 17.45 4.63
CA ILE A 97 -6.47 18.41 5.42
C ILE A 97 -5.59 19.17 4.43
N TYR A 98 -5.71 20.49 4.46
CA TYR A 98 -4.75 21.37 3.78
C TYR A 98 -4.12 22.27 4.81
N THR A 99 -2.80 22.19 4.96
CA THR A 99 -2.03 23.09 5.81
C THR A 99 -0.66 23.31 5.18
N ASN A 100 -0.24 24.57 5.16
CA ASN A 100 1.06 24.96 4.61
C ASN A 100 1.95 25.66 5.65
N SER A 101 1.46 25.87 6.86
CA SER A 101 2.18 26.63 7.90
C SER A 101 2.07 26.03 9.31
N ALA A 102 1.18 25.09 9.52
CA ALA A 102 0.97 24.44 10.81
C ALA A 102 0.94 22.92 10.64
N MET A 103 1.30 22.21 11.68
CA MET A 103 1.17 20.73 11.71
C MET A 103 -0.31 20.36 11.55
N PRO A 104 -0.63 19.30 10.79
CA PRO A 104 -2.01 18.88 10.53
C PRO A 104 -2.72 18.25 11.73
N PHE A 105 -2.07 18.18 12.87
CA PHE A 105 -2.62 17.64 14.10
C PHE A 105 -2.48 18.62 15.24
N GLU A 106 -3.50 18.71 16.08
CA GLU A 106 -3.48 19.49 17.29
C GLU A 106 -2.36 18.97 18.20
N GLU A 107 -1.68 19.92 18.86
CA GLU A 107 -0.58 19.79 19.79
C GLU A 107 -0.31 18.36 20.30
N SER A 108 0.62 17.67 19.67
CA SER A 108 1.25 16.52 20.27
C SER A 108 2.21 17.03 21.33
N THR A 109 1.84 16.88 22.58
CA THR A 109 2.72 17.21 23.72
C THR A 109 3.88 16.21 23.85
N GLU A 110 3.87 15.14 23.07
CA GLU A 110 4.84 14.03 23.11
C GLU A 110 5.59 13.88 21.78
N PHE A 111 6.20 14.97 21.33
CA PHE A 111 7.13 14.89 20.20
C PHE A 111 8.31 13.95 20.54
N PRO A 112 8.73 13.00 19.68
CA PRO A 112 8.44 12.87 18.24
C PRO A 112 7.39 11.77 17.87
N LEU A 113 6.40 11.53 18.70
CA LEU A 113 5.43 10.46 18.46
C LEU A 113 4.30 10.89 17.52
N ALA A 114 3.93 10.00 16.59
CA ALA A 114 2.75 10.19 15.76
C ALA A 114 1.47 10.21 16.62
N PRO A 115 0.46 11.04 16.26
CA PRO A 115 -0.77 11.12 17.04
C PRO A 115 -1.50 9.77 17.10
N THR A 116 -2.01 9.42 18.28
CA THR A 116 -2.78 8.20 18.46
C THR A 116 -4.29 8.41 18.50
N LYS A 117 -4.75 9.64 18.80
CA LYS A 117 -6.17 9.95 18.96
C LYS A 117 -6.85 10.42 17.66
N LYS A 118 -6.14 11.22 16.87
CA LYS A 118 -6.64 11.82 15.61
C LYS A 118 -5.70 11.43 14.46
N ASN A 119 -5.50 10.14 14.26
CA ASN A 119 -4.72 9.59 13.15
C ASN A 119 -5.55 8.52 12.46
N PRO A 120 -6.33 8.89 11.43
CA PRO A 120 -7.14 7.94 10.69
C PRO A 120 -6.33 6.77 10.14
N VAL A 121 -6.93 5.59 10.18
CA VAL A 121 -6.33 4.34 9.69
C VAL A 121 -7.24 3.70 8.67
N GLY A 122 -6.72 3.53 7.46
CA GLY A 122 -7.38 2.81 6.37
C GLY A 122 -6.96 1.35 6.33
N LEU A 123 -7.94 0.45 6.27
CA LEU A 123 -7.73 -0.98 6.06
C LEU A 123 -8.17 -1.32 4.65
N TYR A 124 -7.21 -1.71 3.82
CA TYR A 124 -7.42 -2.08 2.43
C TYR A 124 -7.30 -3.58 2.26
N ARG A 125 -8.19 -4.17 1.47
CA ARG A 125 -8.13 -5.60 1.09
C ARG A 125 -8.40 -5.79 -0.39
N LYS A 126 -7.72 -6.77 -0.97
CA LYS A 126 -7.98 -7.25 -2.33
C LYS A 126 -7.67 -8.74 -2.42
N THR A 127 -8.50 -9.50 -3.11
CA THR A 127 -8.13 -10.82 -3.59
C THR A 127 -7.53 -10.73 -4.98
N PHE A 128 -6.54 -11.55 -5.25
CA PHE A 128 -5.88 -11.62 -6.57
C PHE A 128 -5.29 -13.00 -6.82
N THR A 129 -5.12 -13.33 -8.08
CA THR A 129 -4.34 -14.50 -8.50
C THR A 129 -3.11 -14.02 -9.25
N VAL A 130 -2.00 -14.70 -9.09
CA VAL A 130 -0.76 -14.41 -9.84
C VAL A 130 -0.81 -15.13 -11.18
N LYS A 131 -0.41 -14.45 -12.25
CA LYS A 131 -0.29 -15.08 -13.59
C LYS A 131 0.71 -16.25 -13.52
N ASP A 132 0.39 -17.39 -14.13
CA ASP A 132 1.25 -18.59 -14.15
C ASP A 132 2.65 -18.28 -14.71
N SER A 133 2.75 -17.39 -15.68
CA SER A 133 4.02 -16.93 -16.25
C SER A 133 4.95 -16.24 -15.23
N MET A 134 4.41 -15.70 -14.14
CA MET A 134 5.19 -15.06 -13.07
C MET A 134 5.68 -16.08 -12.01
N LEU A 135 5.10 -17.28 -11.98
CA LEU A 135 5.40 -18.34 -10.99
C LEU A 135 6.41 -19.35 -11.54
N GLN A 136 7.53 -18.88 -12.08
CA GLN A 136 8.57 -19.75 -12.62
C GLN A 136 9.40 -20.41 -11.51
N LYS A 137 9.90 -21.62 -11.79
CA LYS A 137 10.79 -22.33 -10.88
C LYS A 137 12.02 -21.47 -10.56
N ASN A 138 12.27 -21.25 -9.28
CA ASN A 138 13.31 -20.34 -8.76
C ASN A 138 13.14 -18.87 -9.14
N GLY A 139 12.00 -18.47 -9.69
CA GLY A 139 11.65 -17.06 -9.91
C GLY A 139 11.27 -16.36 -8.61
N LYS A 140 11.36 -15.04 -8.62
CA LYS A 140 10.89 -14.18 -7.54
C LYS A 140 9.69 -13.37 -8.00
N VAL A 141 8.74 -13.18 -7.10
CA VAL A 141 7.57 -12.33 -7.32
C VAL A 141 7.65 -11.14 -6.37
N TYR A 142 7.59 -9.95 -6.95
CA TYR A 142 7.66 -8.70 -6.20
C TYR A 142 6.35 -7.95 -6.30
N ILE A 143 6.01 -7.23 -5.25
CA ILE A 143 4.94 -6.23 -5.27
C ILE A 143 5.55 -4.84 -5.07
N THR A 144 5.12 -3.88 -5.89
CA THR A 144 5.53 -2.48 -5.75
C THR A 144 4.31 -1.63 -5.45
N LEU A 145 4.37 -0.87 -4.37
CA LEU A 145 3.43 0.19 -4.05
C LEU A 145 4.07 1.50 -4.50
N GLY A 146 3.45 2.18 -5.48
CA GLY A 146 4.01 3.35 -6.14
C GLY A 146 3.97 4.63 -5.31
N GLY A 147 3.20 4.64 -4.23
CA GLY A 147 3.08 5.74 -3.28
C GLY A 147 1.89 5.49 -2.37
N VAL A 148 2.11 5.52 -1.07
CA VAL A 148 1.08 5.34 -0.03
C VAL A 148 1.29 6.39 1.05
N GLU A 149 0.34 7.29 1.21
CA GLU A 149 0.38 8.34 2.21
C GLU A 149 -0.35 7.90 3.50
N SER A 150 0.38 7.81 4.62
CA SER A 150 1.81 8.07 4.79
C SER A 150 2.59 6.84 5.21
N ALA A 151 2.22 6.15 6.28
CA ALA A 151 2.87 4.93 6.75
C ALA A 151 1.98 3.73 6.55
N TYR A 152 2.55 2.58 6.24
CA TYR A 152 1.73 1.39 6.04
C TYR A 152 2.45 0.09 6.39
N TYR A 153 1.64 -0.89 6.79
CA TYR A 153 2.02 -2.30 6.85
C TYR A 153 1.41 -3.06 5.69
N LEU A 154 2.21 -3.93 5.07
CA LEU A 154 1.82 -4.80 3.97
C LEU A 154 1.69 -6.24 4.43
N TYR A 155 0.60 -6.90 4.04
CA TYR A 155 0.33 -8.30 4.36
C TYR A 155 -0.05 -9.08 3.09
N ILE A 156 0.45 -10.31 2.99
CA ILE A 156 0.02 -11.29 1.98
C ILE A 156 -0.43 -12.56 2.73
N ASN A 157 -1.66 -12.99 2.48
CA ASN A 157 -2.25 -14.20 3.08
C ASN A 157 -2.15 -14.25 4.62
N GLY A 158 -2.27 -13.09 5.27
CA GLY A 158 -2.16 -12.94 6.72
C GLY A 158 -0.74 -12.79 7.24
N LYS A 159 0.27 -13.03 6.43
CA LYS A 159 1.68 -12.86 6.79
C LYS A 159 2.08 -11.40 6.59
N GLU A 160 2.66 -10.78 7.61
CA GLU A 160 3.28 -9.48 7.47
C GLU A 160 4.52 -9.57 6.57
N ILE A 161 4.56 -8.74 5.55
CA ILE A 161 5.62 -8.69 4.55
C ILE A 161 6.62 -7.59 4.90
N GLY A 162 6.10 -6.39 5.22
CA GLY A 162 6.94 -5.27 5.55
C GLY A 162 6.18 -4.00 5.87
N TYR A 163 6.94 -2.94 6.05
CA TYR A 163 6.50 -1.61 6.48
C TYR A 163 7.23 -0.52 5.69
N SER A 164 6.59 0.62 5.48
CA SER A 164 7.24 1.83 4.97
C SER A 164 6.49 3.09 5.40
N GLU A 165 7.21 4.23 5.47
CA GLU A 165 6.70 5.54 5.85
C GLU A 165 6.83 6.62 4.76
N ASP A 166 7.47 6.36 3.65
CA ASP A 166 7.66 7.37 2.62
C ASP A 166 6.46 7.46 1.68
N SER A 167 5.82 8.63 1.63
CA SER A 167 4.58 8.84 0.88
C SER A 167 4.76 8.89 -0.62
N TYR A 168 5.92 9.31 -1.11
CA TYR A 168 6.14 9.69 -2.51
C TYR A 168 7.05 8.74 -3.26
N ASP A 169 7.81 7.92 -2.55
CA ASP A 169 8.70 6.96 -3.17
C ASP A 169 8.04 5.57 -3.31
N PRO A 170 8.27 4.90 -4.45
CA PRO A 170 7.78 3.53 -4.63
C PRO A 170 8.60 2.56 -3.78
N HIS A 171 7.92 1.68 -3.08
CA HIS A 171 8.54 0.62 -2.29
C HIS A 171 8.19 -0.74 -2.85
N THR A 172 9.22 -1.58 -3.01
CA THR A 172 9.11 -2.94 -3.54
C THR A 172 9.43 -3.98 -2.47
N PHE A 173 8.63 -5.05 -2.41
CA PHE A 173 8.77 -6.14 -1.46
C PHE A 173 8.79 -7.49 -2.18
N ASP A 174 9.61 -8.42 -1.70
CA ASP A 174 9.58 -9.82 -2.13
C ASP A 174 8.40 -10.52 -1.45
N ILE A 175 7.45 -11.01 -2.22
CA ILE A 175 6.26 -11.72 -1.72
C ILE A 175 6.25 -13.20 -2.06
N THR A 176 7.33 -13.71 -2.65
CA THR A 176 7.43 -15.08 -3.19
C THR A 176 6.99 -16.13 -2.20
N ASP A 177 7.54 -16.09 -0.98
CA ASP A 177 7.31 -17.12 0.06
C ASP A 177 5.98 -16.94 0.83
N ALA A 178 5.20 -15.91 0.47
CA ALA A 178 3.90 -15.64 1.06
C ALA A 178 2.73 -15.95 0.12
N LEU A 179 3.01 -16.28 -1.14
CA LEU A 179 2.01 -16.63 -2.12
C LEU A 179 1.52 -18.06 -1.93
N ASN A 180 0.24 -18.26 -2.25
CA ASN A 180 -0.34 -19.59 -2.40
C ASN A 180 0.11 -20.26 -3.71
N ASP A 181 -0.16 -21.57 -3.84
CA ASP A 181 0.13 -22.33 -5.05
C ASP A 181 -0.44 -21.67 -6.33
N PRO A 182 0.14 -21.95 -7.50
CA PRO A 182 -0.35 -21.44 -8.77
C PRO A 182 -1.85 -21.63 -8.97
N GLY A 183 -2.52 -20.58 -9.48
CA GLY A 183 -3.97 -20.57 -9.72
C GLY A 183 -4.84 -20.42 -8.46
N LYS A 184 -4.26 -20.36 -7.28
CA LYS A 184 -4.99 -20.08 -6.03
C LYS A 184 -5.11 -18.59 -5.80
N GLU A 185 -6.21 -18.18 -5.17
CA GLU A 185 -6.38 -16.80 -4.71
C GLU A 185 -5.43 -16.48 -3.57
N ASN A 186 -4.92 -15.25 -3.61
CA ASN A 186 -4.17 -14.63 -2.55
C ASN A 186 -4.95 -13.45 -1.99
N VAL A 187 -4.72 -13.13 -0.74
CA VAL A 187 -5.24 -11.92 -0.08
C VAL A 187 -4.10 -10.94 0.13
N LEU A 188 -4.23 -9.79 -0.49
CA LEU A 188 -3.41 -8.62 -0.25
C LEU A 188 -4.16 -7.73 0.75
N ALA A 189 -3.50 -7.35 1.84
CA ALA A 189 -4.03 -6.41 2.80
C ALA A 189 -3.00 -5.34 3.13
N VAL A 190 -3.47 -4.09 3.27
CA VAL A 190 -2.62 -2.94 3.60
C VAL A 190 -3.30 -2.13 4.70
N LYS A 191 -2.57 -1.88 5.78
CA LYS A 191 -2.99 -1.02 6.88
C LYS A 191 -2.26 0.30 6.76
N VAL A 192 -2.98 1.38 6.45
CA VAL A 192 -2.43 2.70 6.16
C VAL A 192 -2.76 3.67 7.26
N TYR A 193 -1.74 4.35 7.79
CA TYR A 193 -1.88 5.45 8.74
C TYR A 193 -1.79 6.78 7.99
N LYS A 194 -2.73 7.69 8.25
CA LYS A 194 -2.73 9.02 7.62
C LYS A 194 -1.52 9.86 8.00
N LEU A 195 -1.06 9.72 9.24
CA LEU A 195 0.05 10.49 9.78
C LEU A 195 1.13 9.53 10.31
N SER A 196 2.38 9.85 10.03
CA SER A 196 3.55 9.12 10.49
C SER A 196 4.61 10.08 11.05
N LEU A 197 5.75 9.55 11.48
CA LEU A 197 6.85 10.32 12.05
C LEU A 197 7.47 11.30 11.03
N ILE A 198 7.43 11.02 9.74
CA ILE A 198 7.94 11.92 8.72
C ILE A 198 7.23 13.28 8.70
N HIS A 199 5.94 13.32 9.04
CA HIS A 199 5.18 14.57 9.16
C HIS A 199 5.61 15.43 10.33
N ILE A 200 6.37 14.86 11.27
CA ILE A 200 6.89 15.53 12.46
C ILE A 200 8.27 16.14 12.17
N SER A 201 9.05 15.52 11.29
CA SER A 201 10.43 15.93 11.01
C SER A 201 10.58 17.00 9.92
N GLU A 202 9.54 17.28 9.14
CA GLU A 202 9.60 18.17 7.97
C GLU A 202 9.51 19.70 8.21
N PRO A 203 9.17 20.27 9.38
CA PRO A 203 9.11 21.74 9.54
C PRO A 203 10.44 22.46 9.29
N THR A 204 11.54 21.74 9.25
CA THR A 204 12.87 22.34 9.12
C THR A 204 13.39 22.40 7.68
N ARG A 205 12.83 21.68 6.73
CA ARG A 205 13.27 21.68 5.32
C ARG A 205 12.70 22.85 4.48
N LEU A 206 11.57 23.40 4.83
CA LEU A 206 10.94 24.52 4.11
C LEU A 206 11.52 25.92 4.42
N ARG A 207 12.58 26.01 5.24
CA ARG A 207 13.26 27.28 5.56
C ARG A 207 14.53 27.55 4.78
N ARG A 208 14.79 26.82 3.69
CA ARG A 208 15.92 27.08 2.80
C ARG A 208 15.48 27.18 1.34
N ILE A 209 14.75 28.23 1.02
CA ILE A 209 14.76 28.85 -0.30
C ILE A 209 15.04 30.33 -0.10
#